data_dba5b35ad4113cd80adda82f2261bb0a
#
_entry.id   dba5b35ad4113cd80adda82f2261bb0a
#
_cell.length_a   1.000
_cell.length_b   1.000
_cell.length_c   1.000
_cell.angle_alpha   90.00
_cell.angle_beta   90.00
_cell.angle_gamma   90.00
#
_symmetry.space_group_name_H-M   'P 1'
#
loop_
_entity.id
_entity.type
_entity.pdbx_description
1 polymer ?
#
loop_
_entity_poly.entity_id
_entity_poly.type
_entity_poly.pdbx_seq_one_letter_code
_entity_poly.pdbx_strand_id
1 'polypeptide(L)'
;MKLGIIMPPKPESFQKAKDLGLDFVEFDCNPENYFGGPVSELLAVKEELKAASEATGVEVGAVGRWASPVLGPDGEPDPGEWEQVKAVIDFGAYLGAKHYLCSVSYVNGLSYYKNITAAIKILNEIVAYAKERGMKTAIVNCMMGGNYIRTPEQWKLVLSEVPGLGIKYDPSHSFVHGGQGGAYLEEGLEWGAHFTYCHVKGVIQRGASHEPEHWAVRDFAMQHPELKDELMGKAFGPDNSYDNPPAGIDVINWRAFFAILYKYGYDGYLAIEPHSATWQGEKGEKGVKYTIKYIRDLMILD
;
A
#
# COMPACT_ATOMS: atom_id res chain seq x y z
N MET A 1 8.26 7.20 15.40
CA MET A 1 7.38 6.86 14.23
C MET A 1 6.63 8.09 13.76
N LYS A 2 6.22 8.18 12.49
CA LYS A 2 5.35 9.23 11.94
C LYS A 2 3.99 8.67 11.57
N LEU A 3 2.93 9.45 11.81
CA LEU A 3 1.56 9.05 11.46
C LEU A 3 1.04 9.94 10.32
N GLY A 4 0.59 9.32 9.25
CA GLY A 4 0.03 10.00 8.08
C GLY A 4 -1.18 9.29 7.51
N ILE A 5 -1.54 9.63 6.29
CA ILE A 5 -2.74 9.12 5.64
C ILE A 5 -2.57 9.05 4.12
N ILE A 6 -3.17 8.03 3.51
CA ILE A 6 -3.28 7.98 2.05
C ILE A 6 -4.32 8.99 1.57
N MET A 7 -3.96 9.80 0.58
CA MET A 7 -4.81 10.84 -0.02
C MET A 7 -4.54 10.99 -1.51
N PRO A 8 -5.47 11.58 -2.27
CA PRO A 8 -5.20 11.96 -3.65
C PRO A 8 -4.03 12.96 -3.74
N PRO A 9 -3.23 12.93 -4.82
CA PRO A 9 -2.13 13.87 -5.06
C PRO A 9 -2.67 15.26 -5.46
N LYS A 10 -3.17 16.00 -4.47
CA LYS A 10 -3.76 17.34 -4.61
C LYS A 10 -3.26 18.27 -3.52
N PRO A 11 -3.08 19.58 -3.78
CA PRO A 11 -2.63 20.55 -2.79
C PRO A 11 -3.48 20.55 -1.49
N GLU A 12 -4.81 20.37 -1.62
CA GLU A 12 -5.73 20.36 -0.49
C GLU A 12 -5.48 19.20 0.47
N SER A 13 -4.87 18.11 0.00
CA SER A 13 -4.54 16.94 0.81
C SER A 13 -3.56 17.28 1.93
N PHE A 14 -2.63 18.18 1.68
CA PHE A 14 -1.67 18.63 2.69
C PHE A 14 -2.34 19.47 3.79
N GLN A 15 -3.22 20.40 3.41
CA GLN A 15 -3.95 21.18 4.42
C GLN A 15 -4.85 20.28 5.26
N LYS A 16 -5.57 19.34 4.63
CA LYS A 16 -6.41 18.37 5.34
C LYS A 16 -5.59 17.51 6.31
N ALA A 17 -4.42 17.04 5.90
CA ALA A 17 -3.53 16.26 6.78
C ALA A 17 -3.04 17.13 7.96
N LYS A 18 -2.65 18.39 7.71
CA LYS A 18 -2.27 19.34 8.76
C LYS A 18 -3.39 19.57 9.77
N ASP A 19 -4.61 19.82 9.29
CA ASP A 19 -5.78 20.05 10.15
C ASP A 19 -6.14 18.82 11.00
N LEU A 20 -5.76 17.63 10.54
CA LEU A 20 -5.88 16.37 11.28
C LEU A 20 -4.70 16.11 12.24
N GLY A 21 -3.67 16.95 12.24
CA GLY A 21 -2.47 16.77 13.06
C GLY A 21 -1.58 15.60 12.59
N LEU A 22 -1.58 15.33 11.28
CA LEU A 22 -0.79 14.26 10.67
C LEU A 22 0.55 14.80 10.14
N ASP A 23 1.55 13.92 10.12
CA ASP A 23 2.93 14.28 9.79
C ASP A 23 3.19 14.23 8.28
N PHE A 24 2.44 13.37 7.55
CA PHE A 24 2.67 13.15 6.12
C PHE A 24 1.41 12.70 5.37
N VAL A 25 1.49 12.79 4.04
CA VAL A 25 0.57 12.17 3.09
C VAL A 25 1.27 11.06 2.31
N GLU A 26 0.52 10.03 1.93
CA GLU A 26 0.91 9.00 0.97
C GLU A 26 0.08 9.18 -0.29
N PHE A 27 0.70 9.09 -1.46
CA PHE A 27 0.02 9.22 -2.74
C PHE A 27 -0.08 7.89 -3.48
N ASP A 28 -1.30 7.54 -3.87
CA ASP A 28 -1.57 6.48 -4.83
C ASP A 28 -1.30 7.00 -6.26
N CYS A 29 -0.32 6.39 -6.93
CA CYS A 29 0.08 6.69 -8.30
C CYS A 29 -0.14 5.47 -9.21
N ASN A 30 -1.16 4.67 -8.93
CA ASN A 30 -1.50 3.48 -9.72
C ASN A 30 -1.92 3.83 -11.15
N PRO A 31 -1.85 2.86 -12.10
CA PRO A 31 -2.39 3.02 -13.43
C PRO A 31 -3.90 3.34 -13.44
N GLU A 32 -4.38 3.99 -14.50
CA GLU A 32 -5.79 4.40 -14.65
C GLU A 32 -6.78 3.25 -14.46
N ASN A 33 -6.44 2.07 -14.97
CA ASN A 33 -7.27 0.88 -14.81
C ASN A 33 -7.32 0.36 -13.36
N TYR A 34 -6.52 0.95 -12.44
CA TYR A 34 -6.50 0.64 -11.03
C TYR A 34 -6.71 1.88 -10.14
N PHE A 35 -7.67 2.72 -10.51
CA PHE A 35 -8.06 3.95 -9.78
C PHE A 35 -7.01 5.05 -9.75
N GLY A 36 -5.92 4.90 -10.51
CA GLY A 36 -4.93 5.96 -10.70
C GLY A 36 -5.28 6.87 -11.86
N GLY A 37 -4.37 7.78 -12.16
CA GLY A 37 -4.43 8.66 -13.32
C GLY A 37 -3.16 8.57 -14.16
N PRO A 38 -3.14 9.24 -15.34
CA PRO A 38 -1.93 9.34 -16.14
C PRO A 38 -0.78 9.95 -15.35
N VAL A 39 0.41 9.39 -15.45
CA VAL A 39 1.60 9.94 -14.76
C VAL A 39 1.87 11.39 -15.22
N SER A 40 1.52 11.72 -16.46
CA SER A 40 1.62 13.10 -16.98
C SER A 40 0.81 14.12 -16.17
N GLU A 41 -0.35 13.75 -15.63
CA GLU A 41 -1.16 14.60 -14.74
C GLU A 41 -0.49 14.81 -13.38
N LEU A 42 0.13 13.75 -12.81
CA LEU A 42 0.94 13.88 -11.59
C LEU A 42 2.10 14.85 -11.79
N LEU A 43 2.80 14.71 -12.91
CA LEU A 43 3.93 15.59 -13.24
C LEU A 43 3.49 17.04 -13.47
N ALA A 44 2.30 17.27 -14.01
CA ALA A 44 1.77 18.61 -14.24
C ALA A 44 1.51 19.40 -12.94
N VAL A 45 1.15 18.73 -11.86
CA VAL A 45 0.82 19.36 -10.55
C VAL A 45 1.96 19.31 -9.52
N LYS A 46 3.13 18.79 -9.88
CA LYS A 46 4.23 18.54 -8.93
C LYS A 46 4.72 19.81 -8.19
N GLU A 47 4.76 20.95 -8.88
CA GLU A 47 5.20 22.23 -8.29
C GLU A 47 4.19 22.72 -7.24
N GLU A 48 2.90 22.59 -7.53
CA GLU A 48 1.82 22.96 -6.60
C GLU A 48 1.83 22.07 -5.36
N LEU A 49 2.06 20.76 -5.55
CA LEU A 49 2.18 19.80 -4.44
C LEU A 49 3.38 20.11 -3.56
N LYS A 50 4.53 20.44 -4.16
CA LYS A 50 5.72 20.83 -3.41
C LYS A 50 5.51 22.08 -2.60
N ALA A 51 4.93 23.11 -3.21
CA ALA A 51 4.58 24.36 -2.54
C ALA A 51 3.59 24.12 -1.37
N ALA A 52 2.59 23.26 -1.56
CA ALA A 52 1.64 22.90 -0.51
C ALA A 52 2.29 22.13 0.65
N SER A 53 3.21 21.21 0.37
CA SER A 53 4.01 20.52 1.38
C SER A 53 4.84 21.53 2.21
N GLU A 54 5.56 22.42 1.56
CA GLU A 54 6.38 23.45 2.20
C GLU A 54 5.53 24.43 3.05
N ALA A 55 4.38 24.86 2.53
CA ALA A 55 3.50 25.79 3.23
C ALA A 55 2.82 25.17 4.46
N THR A 56 2.56 23.87 4.44
CA THR A 56 1.90 23.16 5.53
C THR A 56 2.87 22.54 6.52
N GLY A 57 4.09 22.19 6.09
CA GLY A 57 5.05 21.40 6.83
C GLY A 57 4.71 19.90 6.86
N VAL A 58 3.71 19.46 6.08
CA VAL A 58 3.33 18.05 5.93
C VAL A 58 4.20 17.41 4.84
N GLU A 59 4.86 16.31 5.17
CA GLU A 59 5.75 15.62 4.23
C GLU A 59 4.98 14.76 3.23
N VAL A 60 5.64 14.35 2.13
CA VAL A 60 5.22 13.19 1.33
C VAL A 60 6.01 11.98 1.87
N GLY A 61 5.32 11.07 2.55
CA GLY A 61 5.93 9.88 3.14
C GLY A 61 6.28 8.82 2.09
N ALA A 62 5.35 8.61 1.15
CA ALA A 62 5.51 7.64 0.08
C ALA A 62 4.72 8.02 -1.18
N VAL A 63 5.18 7.47 -2.31
CA VAL A 63 4.41 7.35 -3.54
C VAL A 63 4.28 5.86 -3.88
N GLY A 64 3.08 5.40 -4.23
CA GLY A 64 2.80 3.99 -4.47
C GLY A 64 2.28 3.71 -5.87
N ARG A 65 2.85 2.68 -6.54
CA ARG A 65 2.38 2.14 -7.82
C ARG A 65 2.31 0.61 -7.71
N TRP A 66 1.42 0.15 -6.83
CA TRP A 66 1.33 -1.26 -6.44
C TRP A 66 0.41 -2.12 -7.31
N ALA A 67 -0.18 -1.57 -8.36
CA ALA A 67 -0.91 -2.31 -9.37
C ALA A 67 -0.24 -2.22 -10.76
N SER A 68 1.07 -1.96 -10.78
CA SER A 68 1.85 -1.78 -12.00
C SER A 68 2.07 -3.12 -12.72
N PRO A 69 1.68 -3.26 -14.01
CA PRO A 69 2.01 -4.43 -14.82
C PRO A 69 3.45 -4.29 -15.40
N VAL A 70 4.44 -4.17 -14.51
CA VAL A 70 5.83 -3.87 -14.87
C VAL A 70 6.52 -4.99 -15.65
N LEU A 71 5.95 -6.21 -15.65
CA LEU A 71 6.45 -7.35 -16.43
C LEU A 71 5.52 -7.65 -17.61
N GLY A 72 6.10 -7.84 -18.78
CA GLY A 72 5.42 -8.33 -19.97
C GLY A 72 5.10 -9.83 -19.90
N PRO A 73 4.40 -10.36 -20.93
CA PRO A 73 3.96 -11.76 -20.96
C PRO A 73 5.12 -12.77 -21.04
N ASP A 74 6.31 -12.34 -21.41
CA ASP A 74 7.53 -13.14 -21.44
C ASP A 74 8.33 -13.10 -20.12
N GLY A 75 7.89 -12.26 -19.16
CA GLY A 75 8.57 -12.04 -17.88
C GLY A 75 9.70 -11.02 -17.93
N GLU A 76 9.91 -10.38 -19.08
CA GLU A 76 10.83 -9.24 -19.18
C GLU A 76 10.09 -7.94 -18.83
N PRO A 77 10.82 -6.88 -18.43
CA PRO A 77 10.22 -5.59 -18.14
C PRO A 77 9.42 -5.04 -19.34
N ASP A 78 8.18 -4.63 -19.13
CA ASP A 78 7.45 -3.85 -20.12
C ASP A 78 8.08 -2.46 -20.24
N PRO A 79 8.62 -2.06 -21.42
CA PRO A 79 9.36 -0.82 -21.53
C PRO A 79 8.51 0.43 -21.25
N GLY A 80 7.22 0.40 -21.61
CA GLY A 80 6.30 1.52 -21.39
C GLY A 80 6.00 1.70 -19.92
N GLU A 81 5.66 0.62 -19.22
CA GLU A 81 5.37 0.67 -17.79
C GLU A 81 6.64 0.94 -16.97
N TRP A 82 7.80 0.44 -17.38
CA TRP A 82 9.06 0.76 -16.72
C TRP A 82 9.38 2.26 -16.74
N GLU A 83 9.12 2.95 -17.85
CA GLU A 83 9.24 4.42 -17.90
C GLU A 83 8.25 5.11 -16.94
N GLN A 84 7.01 4.61 -16.82
CA GLN A 84 6.05 5.15 -15.86
C GLN A 84 6.49 4.93 -14.40
N VAL A 85 7.03 3.76 -14.08
CA VAL A 85 7.61 3.45 -12.75
C VAL A 85 8.72 4.43 -12.41
N LYS A 86 9.66 4.65 -13.34
CA LYS A 86 10.75 5.62 -13.16
C LYS A 86 10.22 7.05 -12.96
N ALA A 87 9.25 7.46 -13.75
CA ALA A 87 8.65 8.78 -13.65
C ALA A 87 7.95 9.00 -12.30
N VAL A 88 7.28 7.97 -11.74
CA VAL A 88 6.68 8.03 -10.39
C VAL A 88 7.75 8.10 -9.31
N ILE A 89 8.85 7.35 -9.44
CA ILE A 89 9.98 7.44 -8.50
C ILE A 89 10.60 8.84 -8.54
N ASP A 90 10.84 9.40 -9.74
CA ASP A 90 11.37 10.76 -9.92
C ASP A 90 10.41 11.82 -9.34
N PHE A 91 9.11 11.67 -9.57
CA PHE A 91 8.08 12.50 -8.95
C PHE A 91 8.12 12.46 -7.43
N GLY A 92 8.18 11.25 -6.85
CA GLY A 92 8.30 11.08 -5.40
C GLY A 92 9.56 11.74 -4.83
N ALA A 93 10.70 11.52 -5.48
CA ALA A 93 11.98 12.11 -5.08
C ALA A 93 11.95 13.65 -5.16
N TYR A 94 11.34 14.21 -6.20
CA TYR A 94 11.14 15.65 -6.35
C TYR A 94 10.34 16.25 -5.18
N LEU A 95 9.30 15.54 -4.71
CA LEU A 95 8.50 15.93 -3.56
C LEU A 95 9.16 15.63 -2.20
N GLY A 96 10.32 14.97 -2.20
CA GLY A 96 11.04 14.58 -0.99
C GLY A 96 10.49 13.32 -0.30
N ALA A 97 9.70 12.51 -1.01
CA ALA A 97 9.19 11.23 -0.51
C ALA A 97 10.32 10.31 -0.08
N LYS A 98 10.07 9.53 0.98
CA LYS A 98 11.07 8.62 1.53
C LYS A 98 10.93 7.18 1.04
N HIS A 99 9.74 6.83 0.52
CA HIS A 99 9.47 5.47 0.07
C HIS A 99 8.80 5.45 -1.31
N TYR A 100 9.20 4.47 -2.10
CA TYR A 100 8.47 3.98 -3.25
C TYR A 100 7.83 2.64 -2.90
N LEU A 101 6.51 2.55 -3.04
CA LEU A 101 5.73 1.36 -2.71
C LEU A 101 5.32 0.65 -4.00
N CYS A 102 5.61 -0.64 -4.11
CA CYS A 102 5.39 -1.39 -5.33
C CYS A 102 4.81 -2.80 -5.10
N SER A 103 4.42 -3.42 -6.18
CA SER A 103 4.11 -4.84 -6.27
C SER A 103 4.70 -5.42 -7.56
N VAL A 104 4.62 -6.73 -7.70
CA VAL A 104 4.90 -7.42 -8.96
C VAL A 104 3.72 -8.33 -9.29
N SER A 105 3.11 -8.11 -10.44
CA SER A 105 1.97 -8.90 -10.91
C SER A 105 2.42 -10.26 -11.43
N TYR A 106 1.63 -11.29 -11.11
CA TYR A 106 1.86 -12.64 -11.62
C TYR A 106 1.60 -12.68 -13.13
N VAL A 107 2.56 -13.18 -13.89
CA VAL A 107 2.44 -13.35 -15.34
C VAL A 107 1.87 -14.74 -15.64
N ASN A 108 0.61 -14.76 -16.07
CA ASN A 108 -0.05 -16.00 -16.48
C ASN A 108 0.69 -16.60 -17.69
N GLY A 109 0.83 -17.92 -17.71
CA GLY A 109 1.58 -18.61 -18.75
C GLY A 109 3.06 -18.85 -18.44
N LEU A 110 3.63 -18.17 -17.44
CA LEU A 110 4.93 -18.49 -16.89
C LEU A 110 4.81 -19.43 -15.69
N SER A 111 5.81 -20.31 -15.52
CA SER A 111 5.90 -21.11 -14.30
C SER A 111 6.12 -20.21 -13.08
N TYR A 112 5.78 -20.71 -11.89
CA TYR A 112 6.04 -19.98 -10.64
C TYR A 112 7.51 -19.62 -10.47
N TYR A 113 8.42 -20.53 -10.82
CA TYR A 113 9.86 -20.27 -10.80
C TYR A 113 10.27 -19.12 -11.71
N LYS A 114 9.74 -19.08 -12.94
CA LYS A 114 10.00 -17.96 -13.87
C LYS A 114 9.45 -16.63 -13.36
N ASN A 115 8.26 -16.65 -12.76
CA ASN A 115 7.68 -15.46 -12.13
C ASN A 115 8.57 -14.94 -10.99
N ILE A 116 9.01 -15.80 -10.07
CA ILE A 116 9.91 -15.39 -8.97
C ILE A 116 11.23 -14.84 -9.52
N THR A 117 11.82 -15.48 -10.51
CA THR A 117 13.09 -15.01 -11.11
C THR A 117 12.92 -13.65 -11.78
N ALA A 118 11.83 -13.46 -12.53
CA ALA A 118 11.50 -12.17 -13.16
C ALA A 118 11.25 -11.07 -12.12
N ALA A 119 10.52 -11.38 -11.03
CA ALA A 119 10.30 -10.45 -9.94
C ALA A 119 11.62 -10.04 -9.26
N ILE A 120 12.52 -10.96 -8.98
CA ILE A 120 13.83 -10.64 -8.39
C ILE A 120 14.61 -9.70 -9.30
N LYS A 121 14.62 -9.96 -10.62
CA LYS A 121 15.31 -9.13 -11.60
C LYS A 121 14.78 -7.69 -11.58
N ILE A 122 13.48 -7.50 -11.79
CA ILE A 122 12.90 -6.16 -11.87
C ILE A 122 12.93 -5.41 -10.52
N LEU A 123 12.76 -6.11 -9.39
CA LEU A 123 12.85 -5.49 -8.07
C LEU A 123 14.26 -4.98 -7.76
N ASN A 124 15.32 -5.67 -8.21
CA ASN A 124 16.69 -5.15 -8.09
C ASN A 124 16.87 -3.85 -8.87
N GLU A 125 16.31 -3.76 -10.09
CA GLU A 125 16.34 -2.54 -10.90
C GLU A 125 15.56 -1.39 -10.22
N ILE A 126 14.36 -1.66 -9.71
CA ILE A 126 13.53 -0.69 -9.00
C ILE A 126 14.24 -0.18 -7.72
N VAL A 127 14.78 -1.10 -6.92
CA VAL A 127 15.52 -0.75 -5.68
C VAL A 127 16.74 0.11 -5.99
N ALA A 128 17.52 -0.24 -7.03
CA ALA A 128 18.68 0.53 -7.44
C ALA A 128 18.28 1.94 -7.87
N TYR A 129 17.26 2.05 -8.74
CA TYR A 129 16.77 3.32 -9.26
C TYR A 129 16.21 4.26 -8.17
N ALA A 130 15.43 3.71 -7.24
CA ALA A 130 14.88 4.46 -6.11
C ALA A 130 15.98 4.89 -5.13
N LYS A 131 16.94 4.01 -4.84
CA LYS A 131 18.08 4.30 -3.95
C LYS A 131 18.94 5.45 -4.44
N GLU A 132 19.22 5.54 -5.74
CA GLU A 132 19.96 6.67 -6.35
C GLU A 132 19.26 8.01 -6.12
N ARG A 133 17.96 8.00 -5.88
CA ARG A 133 17.11 9.16 -5.60
C ARG A 133 16.83 9.37 -4.11
N GLY A 134 17.52 8.64 -3.25
CA GLY A 134 17.39 8.74 -1.80
C GLY A 134 16.12 8.13 -1.22
N MET A 135 15.44 7.27 -1.99
CA MET A 135 14.21 6.60 -1.58
C MET A 135 14.45 5.12 -1.24
N LYS A 136 13.71 4.60 -0.26
CA LYS A 136 13.62 3.17 0.02
C LYS A 136 12.50 2.56 -0.81
N THR A 137 12.67 1.30 -1.23
CA THR A 137 11.60 0.54 -1.91
C THR A 137 10.98 -0.46 -0.96
N ALA A 138 9.66 -0.56 -0.96
CA ALA A 138 8.95 -1.57 -0.19
C ALA A 138 7.90 -2.28 -1.04
N ILE A 139 7.91 -3.63 -0.97
CA ILE A 139 6.89 -4.47 -1.58
C ILE A 139 5.65 -4.53 -0.68
N VAL A 140 4.47 -4.39 -1.26
CA VAL A 140 3.21 -4.42 -0.50
C VAL A 140 2.70 -5.86 -0.31
N ASN A 141 2.04 -6.15 0.82
CA ASN A 141 1.40 -7.45 1.05
C ASN A 141 -0.06 -7.52 0.58
N CYS A 142 -0.51 -6.55 -0.21
CA CYS A 142 -1.83 -6.53 -0.84
C CYS A 142 -1.87 -7.39 -2.11
N MET A 143 -3.04 -7.96 -2.43
CA MET A 143 -3.28 -8.74 -3.67
C MET A 143 -3.52 -7.89 -4.92
N MET A 144 -3.60 -6.58 -4.79
CA MET A 144 -3.97 -5.68 -5.89
C MET A 144 -3.10 -5.91 -7.14
N GLY A 145 -3.72 -5.85 -8.31
CA GLY A 145 -3.03 -6.00 -9.59
C GLY A 145 -2.35 -7.35 -9.81
N GLY A 146 -2.81 -8.41 -9.13
CA GLY A 146 -2.21 -9.73 -9.25
C GLY A 146 -0.90 -9.89 -8.49
N ASN A 147 -0.59 -8.99 -7.54
CA ASN A 147 0.61 -9.12 -6.71
C ASN A 147 0.64 -10.45 -5.96
N TYR A 148 1.75 -11.15 -6.06
CA TYR A 148 1.95 -12.44 -5.42
C TYR A 148 3.14 -12.48 -4.45
N ILE A 149 3.98 -11.44 -4.38
CA ILE A 149 5.08 -11.33 -3.42
C ILE A 149 4.54 -10.73 -2.11
N ARG A 150 3.68 -11.46 -1.40
CA ARG A 150 2.84 -10.93 -0.33
C ARG A 150 2.78 -11.77 0.94
N THR A 151 3.39 -12.96 0.95
CA THR A 151 3.42 -13.86 2.09
C THR A 151 4.85 -14.28 2.44
N PRO A 152 5.10 -14.82 3.64
CA PRO A 152 6.42 -15.28 4.09
C PRO A 152 7.16 -16.18 3.10
N GLU A 153 6.46 -17.05 2.36
CA GLU A 153 7.08 -17.94 1.41
C GLU A 153 7.76 -17.19 0.26
N GLN A 154 7.09 -16.14 -0.26
CA GLN A 154 7.65 -15.31 -1.32
C GLN A 154 8.70 -14.36 -0.75
N TRP A 155 8.48 -13.76 0.42
CA TRP A 155 9.46 -12.87 1.05
C TRP A 155 10.78 -13.60 1.30
N LYS A 156 10.74 -14.85 1.75
CA LYS A 156 11.93 -15.67 1.96
C LYS A 156 12.76 -15.88 0.70
N LEU A 157 12.08 -16.00 -0.45
CA LEU A 157 12.76 -16.16 -1.76
C LEU A 157 13.28 -14.83 -2.30
N VAL A 158 12.51 -13.75 -2.16
CA VAL A 158 12.79 -12.48 -2.84
C VAL A 158 13.71 -11.59 -2.04
N LEU A 159 13.49 -11.44 -0.71
CA LEU A 159 14.28 -10.51 0.09
C LEU A 159 15.76 -10.93 0.22
N SER A 160 16.06 -12.23 0.15
CA SER A 160 17.45 -12.73 0.13
C SER A 160 18.22 -12.35 -1.13
N GLU A 161 17.49 -12.13 -2.25
CA GLU A 161 18.07 -11.87 -3.57
C GLU A 161 17.94 -10.40 -4.01
N VAL A 162 17.22 -9.56 -3.23
CA VAL A 162 16.99 -8.14 -3.53
C VAL A 162 17.43 -7.29 -2.32
N PRO A 163 18.74 -7.04 -2.16
CA PRO A 163 19.25 -6.24 -1.06
C PRO A 163 18.69 -4.82 -1.06
N GLY A 164 18.14 -4.39 0.08
CA GLY A 164 17.55 -3.05 0.23
C GLY A 164 16.04 -2.98 -0.05
N LEU A 165 15.44 -4.08 -0.49
CA LEU A 165 13.99 -4.19 -0.54
C LEU A 165 13.43 -4.36 0.88
N GLY A 166 12.45 -3.52 1.25
CA GLY A 166 11.68 -3.66 2.48
C GLY A 166 10.28 -4.20 2.23
N ILE A 167 9.52 -4.36 3.29
CA ILE A 167 8.10 -4.71 3.25
C ILE A 167 7.28 -3.48 3.67
N LYS A 168 6.30 -3.12 2.84
CA LYS A 168 5.18 -2.28 3.26
C LYS A 168 4.11 -3.20 3.81
N TYR A 169 3.95 -3.19 5.12
CA TYR A 169 3.12 -4.16 5.81
C TYR A 169 1.76 -3.58 6.22
N ASP A 170 0.72 -4.29 5.88
CA ASP A 170 -0.65 -4.01 6.30
C ASP A 170 -1.22 -5.27 6.98
N PRO A 171 -1.42 -5.27 8.30
CA PRO A 171 -1.91 -6.43 9.03
C PRO A 171 -3.33 -6.86 8.60
N SER A 172 -4.13 -5.94 8.04
CA SER A 172 -5.48 -6.26 7.58
C SER A 172 -5.48 -7.23 6.40
N HIS A 173 -4.52 -7.09 5.48
CA HIS A 173 -4.38 -8.02 4.35
C HIS A 173 -3.98 -9.41 4.83
N SER A 174 -3.00 -9.51 5.71
CA SER A 174 -2.59 -10.80 6.28
C SER A 174 -3.70 -11.44 7.11
N PHE A 175 -4.51 -10.64 7.82
CA PHE A 175 -5.68 -11.14 8.55
C PHE A 175 -6.70 -11.78 7.60
N VAL A 176 -7.01 -11.13 6.48
CA VAL A 176 -7.97 -11.63 5.49
C VAL A 176 -7.44 -12.86 4.76
N HIS A 177 -6.15 -12.90 4.43
CA HIS A 177 -5.51 -14.05 3.76
C HIS A 177 -5.37 -15.28 4.65
N GLY A 178 -4.92 -15.07 5.88
CA GLY A 178 -4.61 -16.15 6.83
C GLY A 178 -5.84 -16.71 7.56
N GLY A 179 -7.02 -16.12 7.29
CA GLY A 179 -8.20 -16.43 8.09
C GLY A 179 -8.12 -15.82 9.50
N GLN A 180 -9.07 -16.17 10.37
CA GLN A 180 -9.30 -15.52 11.66
C GLN A 180 -8.21 -15.75 12.74
N GLY A 181 -7.01 -16.18 12.39
CA GLY A 181 -6.08 -16.74 13.34
C GLY A 181 -4.94 -15.86 13.83
N GLY A 182 -4.77 -14.64 13.32
CA GLY A 182 -3.67 -13.79 13.80
C GLY A 182 -2.31 -14.07 13.15
N ALA A 183 -2.28 -14.67 11.96
CA ALA A 183 -1.06 -14.87 11.16
C ALA A 183 -0.22 -13.58 11.01
N TYR A 184 -0.88 -12.42 10.97
CA TYR A 184 -0.21 -11.13 10.94
C TYR A 184 0.72 -10.86 12.14
N LEU A 185 0.46 -11.43 13.31
CA LEU A 185 1.36 -11.32 14.47
C LEU A 185 2.56 -12.26 14.33
N GLU A 186 2.35 -13.47 13.81
CA GLU A 186 3.44 -14.41 13.51
C GLU A 186 4.35 -13.86 12.42
N GLU A 187 3.77 -13.35 11.33
CA GLU A 187 4.51 -12.65 10.27
C GLU A 187 5.30 -11.46 10.83
N GLY A 188 4.68 -10.65 11.68
CA GLY A 188 5.36 -9.54 12.33
C GLY A 188 6.51 -9.98 13.24
N LEU A 189 6.35 -11.09 13.98
CA LEU A 189 7.40 -11.65 14.83
C LEU A 189 8.57 -12.24 14.03
N GLU A 190 8.32 -12.76 12.84
CA GLU A 190 9.36 -13.32 11.97
C GLU A 190 10.00 -12.26 11.06
N TRP A 191 9.18 -11.36 10.47
CA TRP A 191 9.61 -10.46 9.39
C TRP A 191 9.64 -8.99 9.78
N GLY A 192 9.30 -8.62 11.00
CA GLY A 192 9.21 -7.23 11.46
C GLY A 192 10.49 -6.40 11.26
N ALA A 193 11.67 -7.04 11.26
CA ALA A 193 12.94 -6.39 10.94
C ALA A 193 13.02 -5.86 9.49
N HIS A 194 12.18 -6.38 8.59
CA HIS A 194 12.09 -5.99 7.19
C HIS A 194 10.99 -4.96 6.92
N PHE A 195 10.18 -4.62 7.92
CA PHE A 195 9.14 -3.61 7.76
C PHE A 195 9.77 -2.23 7.65
N THR A 196 9.55 -1.56 6.55
CA THR A 196 10.07 -0.20 6.30
C THR A 196 8.94 0.82 6.19
N TYR A 197 7.72 0.34 6.00
CA TYR A 197 6.50 1.13 5.91
C TYR A 197 5.31 0.31 6.38
N CYS A 198 4.34 0.90 7.07
CA CYS A 198 3.15 0.17 7.53
C CYS A 198 1.86 0.92 7.22
N HIS A 199 0.80 0.18 6.94
CA HIS A 199 -0.55 0.73 6.90
C HIS A 199 -1.32 0.47 8.19
N VAL A 200 -2.17 1.42 8.51
CA VAL A 200 -3.15 1.36 9.59
C VAL A 200 -4.54 1.28 8.95
N LYS A 201 -5.01 0.08 8.75
CA LYS A 201 -6.33 -0.21 8.21
C LYS A 201 -7.02 -1.25 9.08
N GLY A 202 -8.16 -0.90 9.65
CA GLY A 202 -8.97 -1.83 10.42
C GLY A 202 -9.63 -2.87 9.53
N VAL A 203 -9.96 -4.02 10.09
CA VAL A 203 -10.72 -5.07 9.42
C VAL A 203 -11.67 -5.78 10.37
N ILE A 204 -12.84 -6.14 9.87
CA ILE A 204 -13.73 -7.16 10.42
C ILE A 204 -14.08 -8.14 9.31
N GLN A 205 -14.16 -9.41 9.62
CA GLN A 205 -14.40 -10.45 8.64
C GLN A 205 -15.61 -11.32 9.05
N ARG A 206 -16.46 -11.64 8.07
CA ARG A 206 -17.59 -12.56 8.23
C ARG A 206 -17.21 -13.95 7.71
N GLY A 207 -17.01 -14.92 8.57
CA GLY A 207 -16.75 -16.30 8.16
C GLY A 207 -15.40 -16.51 7.44
N ALA A 208 -15.37 -17.40 6.47
CA ALA A 208 -14.17 -17.71 5.70
C ALA A 208 -13.80 -16.57 4.74
N SER A 209 -12.50 -16.42 4.46
CA SER A 209 -12.02 -15.43 3.51
C SER A 209 -12.46 -15.75 2.08
N HIS A 210 -13.02 -14.76 1.39
CA HIS A 210 -13.33 -14.79 -0.04
C HIS A 210 -12.45 -13.79 -0.82
N GLU A 211 -11.34 -13.34 -0.24
CA GLU A 211 -10.49 -12.33 -0.87
C GLU A 211 -10.02 -12.71 -2.28
N PRO A 212 -9.59 -13.97 -2.57
CA PRO A 212 -9.22 -14.35 -3.93
C PRO A 212 -10.37 -14.18 -4.95
N GLU A 213 -11.60 -14.55 -4.56
CA GLU A 213 -12.79 -14.40 -5.41
C GLU A 213 -13.13 -12.92 -5.61
N HIS A 214 -13.06 -12.14 -4.55
CA HIS A 214 -13.26 -10.72 -4.55
C HIS A 214 -12.32 -9.99 -5.53
N TRP A 215 -11.04 -10.28 -5.48
CA TRP A 215 -10.07 -9.70 -6.39
C TRP A 215 -10.25 -10.19 -7.83
N ALA A 216 -10.64 -11.45 -8.03
CA ALA A 216 -10.97 -11.98 -9.37
C ALA A 216 -12.18 -11.27 -9.97
N VAL A 217 -13.23 -11.02 -9.18
CA VAL A 217 -14.41 -10.25 -9.62
C VAL A 217 -14.01 -8.83 -9.99
N ARG A 218 -13.18 -8.19 -9.17
CA ARG A 218 -12.66 -6.85 -9.45
C ARG A 218 -11.84 -6.82 -10.73
N ASP A 219 -10.87 -7.72 -10.87
CA ASP A 219 -10.00 -7.76 -12.05
C ASP A 219 -10.82 -8.03 -13.33
N PHE A 220 -11.86 -8.87 -13.25
CA PHE A 220 -12.81 -9.06 -14.34
C PHE A 220 -13.60 -7.78 -14.63
N ALA A 221 -14.07 -7.07 -13.60
CA ALA A 221 -14.79 -5.80 -13.75
C ALA A 221 -13.93 -4.72 -14.44
N MET A 222 -12.63 -4.68 -14.14
CA MET A 222 -11.71 -3.73 -14.77
C MET A 222 -11.47 -4.02 -16.26
N GLN A 223 -11.61 -5.28 -16.68
CA GLN A 223 -11.51 -5.71 -18.08
C GLN A 223 -12.85 -5.57 -18.84
N HIS A 224 -13.96 -5.34 -18.14
CA HIS A 224 -15.31 -5.27 -18.68
C HIS A 224 -15.99 -3.97 -18.23
N PRO A 225 -15.66 -2.81 -18.84
CA PRO A 225 -16.19 -1.51 -18.42
C PRO A 225 -17.70 -1.42 -18.37
N GLU A 226 -18.39 -2.18 -19.25
CA GLU A 226 -19.85 -2.27 -19.34
C GLU A 226 -20.52 -2.91 -18.12
N LEU A 227 -19.76 -3.72 -17.35
CA LEU A 227 -20.22 -4.41 -16.14
C LEU A 227 -19.59 -3.84 -14.87
N LYS A 228 -18.71 -2.83 -15.01
CA LYS A 228 -17.86 -2.35 -13.94
C LYS A 228 -18.65 -1.97 -12.68
N ASP A 229 -19.67 -1.13 -12.81
CA ASP A 229 -20.42 -0.62 -11.66
C ASP A 229 -21.15 -1.73 -10.90
N GLU A 230 -21.76 -2.69 -11.62
CA GLU A 230 -22.43 -3.83 -11.01
C GLU A 230 -21.47 -4.75 -10.27
N LEU A 231 -20.37 -5.10 -10.91
CA LEU A 231 -19.38 -6.04 -10.37
C LEU A 231 -18.57 -5.40 -9.23
N MET A 232 -18.24 -4.11 -9.32
CA MET A 232 -17.59 -3.39 -8.24
C MET A 232 -18.50 -3.26 -7.02
N GLY A 233 -19.81 -3.07 -7.22
CA GLY A 233 -20.79 -3.12 -6.15
C GLY A 233 -20.83 -4.47 -5.44
N LYS A 234 -20.72 -5.57 -6.17
CA LYS A 234 -20.62 -6.93 -5.60
C LYS A 234 -19.29 -7.16 -4.88
N ALA A 235 -18.19 -6.69 -5.47
CA ALA A 235 -16.86 -6.87 -4.91
C ALA A 235 -16.62 -6.04 -3.63
N PHE A 236 -17.14 -4.82 -3.56
CA PHE A 236 -16.88 -3.87 -2.46
C PHE A 236 -18.15 -3.42 -1.73
N GLY A 237 -19.28 -4.06 -2.01
CA GLY A 237 -20.56 -3.73 -1.37
C GLY A 237 -20.64 -4.19 0.09
N PRO A 238 -21.76 -3.80 0.78
CA PRO A 238 -21.96 -4.09 2.20
C PRO A 238 -22.12 -5.59 2.52
N ASP A 239 -22.37 -6.41 1.50
CA ASP A 239 -22.50 -7.88 1.64
C ASP A 239 -21.16 -8.61 1.52
N ASN A 240 -20.06 -7.89 1.43
CA ASN A 240 -18.73 -8.46 1.34
C ASN A 240 -18.37 -9.29 2.58
N SER A 241 -17.45 -10.25 2.41
CA SER A 241 -17.00 -11.12 3.50
C SER A 241 -16.22 -10.36 4.57
N TYR A 242 -15.73 -9.16 4.28
CA TYR A 242 -15.07 -8.27 5.23
C TYR A 242 -15.44 -6.80 5.02
N ASP A 243 -15.18 -5.97 6.04
CA ASP A 243 -15.27 -4.51 5.98
C ASP A 243 -14.06 -3.90 6.70
N ASN A 244 -13.78 -2.65 6.41
CA ASN A 244 -12.64 -1.92 6.96
C ASN A 244 -13.11 -0.76 7.87
N PRO A 245 -13.54 -1.05 9.11
CA PRO A 245 -13.84 -0.01 10.08
C PRO A 245 -12.56 0.71 10.53
N PRO A 246 -12.69 1.86 11.22
CA PRO A 246 -11.55 2.53 11.83
C PRO A 246 -10.73 1.59 12.72
N ALA A 247 -9.40 1.70 12.65
CA ALA A 247 -8.53 0.97 13.57
C ALA A 247 -8.85 1.32 15.03
N GLY A 248 -8.95 0.29 15.87
CA GLY A 248 -9.34 0.39 17.27
C GLY A 248 -10.79 -0.01 17.56
N ILE A 249 -11.64 -0.14 16.53
CA ILE A 249 -12.98 -0.77 16.62
C ILE A 249 -13.10 -1.92 15.61
N ASP A 250 -12.01 -2.55 15.35
CA ASP A 250 -11.79 -3.66 14.45
C ASP A 250 -11.24 -4.88 15.21
N VAL A 251 -10.85 -5.95 14.50
CA VAL A 251 -10.34 -7.17 15.12
C VAL A 251 -8.82 -7.27 15.17
N ILE A 252 -8.08 -6.32 14.60
CA ILE A 252 -6.63 -6.29 14.68
C ILE A 252 -6.19 -5.95 16.10
N ASN A 253 -5.33 -6.78 16.67
CA ASN A 253 -4.70 -6.49 17.95
C ASN A 253 -3.55 -5.49 17.77
N TRP A 254 -3.90 -4.22 17.57
CA TRP A 254 -2.95 -3.12 17.37
C TRP A 254 -1.93 -3.01 18.50
N ARG A 255 -2.32 -3.30 19.75
CA ARG A 255 -1.39 -3.28 20.89
C ARG A 255 -0.28 -4.31 20.73
N ALA A 256 -0.62 -5.54 20.35
CA ALA A 256 0.37 -6.58 20.08
C ALA A 256 1.21 -6.23 18.84
N PHE A 257 0.60 -5.68 17.79
CA PHE A 257 1.32 -5.26 16.60
C PHE A 257 2.33 -4.14 16.91
N PHE A 258 1.96 -3.12 17.68
CA PHE A 258 2.88 -2.08 18.13
C PHE A 258 4.02 -2.62 19.01
N ALA A 259 3.74 -3.59 19.89
CA ALA A 259 4.79 -4.26 20.67
C ALA A 259 5.83 -4.95 19.74
N ILE A 260 5.38 -5.50 18.60
CA ILE A 260 6.27 -6.06 17.57
C ILE A 260 7.08 -4.96 16.90
N LEU A 261 6.45 -3.84 16.50
CA LEU A 261 7.15 -2.70 15.92
C LEU A 261 8.27 -2.18 16.86
N TYR A 262 7.96 -2.00 18.15
CA TYR A 262 8.94 -1.61 19.15
C TYR A 262 10.04 -2.65 19.35
N LYS A 263 9.71 -3.94 19.34
CA LYS A 263 10.70 -5.02 19.42
C LYS A 263 11.79 -4.90 18.36
N TYR A 264 11.43 -4.49 17.15
CA TYR A 264 12.37 -4.34 16.03
C TYR A 264 12.90 -2.91 15.87
N GLY A 265 12.60 -2.00 16.81
CA GLY A 265 13.05 -0.60 16.73
C GLY A 265 12.48 0.13 15.51
N TYR A 266 11.26 -0.22 15.09
CA TYR A 266 10.60 0.44 13.96
C TYR A 266 10.38 1.92 14.28
N ASP A 267 10.95 2.78 13.47
CA ASP A 267 10.84 4.25 13.56
C ASP A 267 10.36 4.85 12.20
N GLY A 268 9.53 4.09 11.51
CA GLY A 268 9.09 4.41 10.16
C GLY A 268 7.75 5.14 10.10
N TYR A 269 7.10 4.99 8.97
CA TYR A 269 5.86 5.65 8.58
C TYR A 269 4.67 4.72 8.80
N LEU A 270 3.63 5.24 9.44
CA LEU A 270 2.34 4.58 9.65
C LEU A 270 1.28 5.36 8.86
N ALA A 271 0.80 4.85 7.75
CA ALA A 271 -0.21 5.52 6.94
C ALA A 271 -1.61 4.95 7.20
N ILE A 272 -2.53 5.79 7.60
CA ILE A 272 -3.95 5.44 7.71
C ILE A 272 -4.49 5.23 6.29
N GLU A 273 -5.13 4.09 6.06
CA GLU A 273 -5.85 3.79 4.82
C GLU A 273 -7.35 3.70 5.11
N PRO A 274 -8.11 4.82 4.91
CA PRO A 274 -9.52 4.89 5.30
C PRO A 274 -10.46 4.32 4.23
N HIS A 275 -10.06 3.22 3.58
CA HIS A 275 -10.87 2.55 2.56
C HIS A 275 -11.89 1.64 3.22
N SER A 276 -13.16 2.01 3.16
CA SER A 276 -14.26 1.22 3.71
C SER A 276 -15.53 1.40 2.88
N ALA A 277 -16.28 0.33 2.68
CA ALA A 277 -17.58 0.39 2.02
C ALA A 277 -18.66 1.02 2.92
N THR A 278 -18.50 0.93 4.24
CA THR A 278 -19.53 1.34 5.21
C THR A 278 -19.18 2.61 5.99
N TRP A 279 -17.90 3.03 5.99
CA TRP A 279 -17.42 4.23 6.66
C TRP A 279 -17.14 5.34 5.66
N GLN A 280 -18.23 5.97 5.16
CA GLN A 280 -18.20 7.01 4.14
C GLN A 280 -18.70 8.35 4.68
N GLY A 281 -18.37 9.46 3.99
CA GLY A 281 -18.83 10.81 4.32
C GLY A 281 -18.45 11.22 5.75
N GLU A 282 -19.35 11.89 6.45
CA GLU A 282 -19.14 12.37 7.84
C GLU A 282 -18.78 11.25 8.83
N LYS A 283 -19.37 10.05 8.66
CA LYS A 283 -19.03 8.86 9.47
C LYS A 283 -17.57 8.45 9.24
N GLY A 284 -17.12 8.47 7.99
CA GLY A 284 -15.74 8.17 7.64
C GLY A 284 -14.75 9.17 8.25
N GLU A 285 -15.06 10.47 8.19
CA GLU A 285 -14.22 11.51 8.80
C GLU A 285 -14.10 11.37 10.33
N LYS A 286 -15.21 11.04 11.00
CA LYS A 286 -15.19 10.72 12.44
C LYS A 286 -14.36 9.48 12.73
N GLY A 287 -14.43 8.47 11.85
CA GLY A 287 -13.62 7.26 11.95
C GLY A 287 -12.12 7.54 11.81
N VAL A 288 -11.71 8.37 10.86
CA VAL A 288 -10.31 8.79 10.72
C VAL A 288 -9.81 9.50 11.97
N LYS A 289 -10.57 10.45 12.51
CA LYS A 289 -10.21 11.15 13.76
C LYS A 289 -10.07 10.19 14.94
N TYR A 290 -10.95 9.19 15.03
CA TYR A 290 -10.86 8.15 16.06
C TYR A 290 -9.60 7.32 15.89
N THR A 291 -9.30 6.85 14.66
CA THR A 291 -8.07 6.10 14.35
C THR A 291 -6.82 6.89 14.73
N ILE A 292 -6.75 8.19 14.36
CA ILE A 292 -5.62 9.06 14.72
C ILE A 292 -5.37 9.06 16.22
N LYS A 293 -6.43 9.32 17.00
CA LYS A 293 -6.33 9.33 18.47
C LYS A 293 -5.85 7.97 19.00
N TYR A 294 -6.49 6.89 18.56
CA TYR A 294 -6.19 5.54 19.02
C TYR A 294 -4.75 5.13 18.72
N ILE A 295 -4.27 5.41 17.51
CA ILE A 295 -2.89 5.06 17.10
C ILE A 295 -1.87 5.94 17.80
N ARG A 296 -2.13 7.26 17.97
CA ARG A 296 -1.25 8.14 18.75
C ARG A 296 -1.09 7.67 20.20
N ASP A 297 -2.16 7.14 20.82
CA ASP A 297 -2.09 6.57 22.17
C ASP A 297 -1.21 5.30 22.26
N LEU A 298 -0.92 4.64 21.13
CA LEU A 298 0.00 3.49 21.05
C LEU A 298 1.44 3.88 20.72
N MET A 299 1.67 5.10 20.22
CA MET A 299 3.00 5.65 19.89
C MET A 299 3.68 6.19 21.16
N ILE A 300 3.97 5.29 22.10
CA ILE A 300 4.42 5.65 23.47
C ILE A 300 5.89 6.03 23.60
N LEU A 301 6.70 5.85 22.55
CA LEU A 301 8.14 6.17 22.55
C LEU A 301 8.46 7.37 21.66
N ASP A 302 7.50 8.09 21.15
CA ASP A 302 7.64 9.25 20.24
C ASP A 302 7.55 10.58 20.98
#